data_635ed3daa45cd38aa53d665e4557544a
#
_entry.id   635ed3daa45cd38aa53d665e4557544a
#
_cell.length_a   1.000
_cell.length_b   1.000
_cell.length_c   1.000
_cell.angle_alpha   90.00
_cell.angle_beta   90.00
_cell.angle_gamma   90.00
#
_symmetry.space_group_name_H-M   'P 1'
#
loop_
_entity.id
_entity.type
_entity.pdbx_description
1 polymer ?
#
loop_
_entity_poly.entity_id
_entity_poly.type
_entity_poly.pdbx_seq_one_letter_code
_entity_poly.pdbx_strand_id
1 'polypeptide(L)'
;MDYSQFLNMREELSLLAVILLIFVFDLFMSKEPKDGEPAQGSKIGVVACVLLGLHTLLNLVPCMGREVEVSAFGAMYVNTPMMTIVKSILNVGTLVCFLMANGWLQRQENRVKQGEFYLITLFTVLGMYFMISSNHFLMFFIGLELASVPLAALVSYDKWRYESAEAGAKFILLALFSSALLLYGVSMIYGLTGTLYFTEIGALLSGNTLLGVLALALFIAGMGFKISLVPFHLWTADTYEGAPTIVTGYLSVVSKGAAAFVLMTVLMKAFADTSLSGAWNVGLFWLIVASITVANIFAIQQKNLKRFMAFSAISQAGYLVLAVMGGTAQGMTALVYYLLIYMVADLGVFAILNVVEQRSGKICMDDYNGLYETNPKLAFLMTLCLFSLAGIPPFAGMFSKFFVFMAAFNAGYEWLVLIALVNTVISLYYYLLIVKAMYINKSEIPVAPFRSDAATRLALFICVAGVVLAGIVGVAYTYIDTFAYGM
;
A
#
# COMPACT_ATOMS: atom_id res chain seq x y z
N MET A 1 -1.24 -3.93 -36.65
CA MET A 1 -0.83 -3.88 -35.25
C MET A 1 0.27 -4.89 -35.03
N ASP A 2 1.39 -4.46 -34.50
CA ASP A 2 2.48 -5.38 -34.16
C ASP A 2 2.22 -6.01 -32.79
N TYR A 3 1.73 -7.25 -32.79
CA TYR A 3 1.42 -7.99 -31.57
C TYR A 3 2.67 -8.33 -30.74
N SER A 4 3.87 -8.18 -31.30
CA SER A 4 5.12 -8.38 -30.54
C SER A 4 5.28 -7.42 -29.38
N GLN A 5 4.67 -6.25 -29.44
CA GLN A 5 4.69 -5.27 -28.37
C GLN A 5 4.07 -5.77 -27.06
N PHE A 6 3.10 -6.70 -27.12
CA PHE A 6 2.55 -7.33 -25.92
C PHE A 6 3.59 -8.17 -25.16
N LEU A 7 4.60 -8.71 -25.83
CA LEU A 7 5.68 -9.46 -25.18
C LEU A 7 6.52 -8.57 -24.26
N ASN A 8 6.53 -7.26 -24.51
CA ASN A 8 7.18 -6.29 -23.64
C ASN A 8 6.42 -6.07 -22.32
N MET A 9 5.12 -6.38 -22.27
CA MET A 9 4.26 -6.33 -21.08
C MET A 9 4.21 -7.69 -20.35
N ARG A 10 5.34 -8.35 -20.24
CA ARG A 10 5.42 -9.72 -19.69
C ARG A 10 4.81 -9.84 -18.30
N GLU A 11 5.01 -8.85 -17.45
CA GLU A 11 4.57 -8.87 -16.05
C GLU A 11 3.04 -8.77 -15.97
N GLU A 12 2.43 -7.89 -16.76
CA GLU A 12 0.98 -7.73 -16.85
C GLU A 12 0.32 -8.96 -17.47
N LEU A 13 0.90 -9.49 -18.56
CA LEU A 13 0.38 -10.69 -19.22
C LEU A 13 0.48 -11.92 -18.33
N SER A 14 1.58 -12.10 -17.61
CA SER A 14 1.71 -13.23 -16.68
C SER A 14 0.75 -13.12 -15.51
N LEU A 15 0.50 -11.89 -14.99
CA LEU A 15 -0.52 -11.67 -13.98
C LEU A 15 -1.94 -11.95 -14.51
N LEU A 16 -2.23 -11.51 -15.74
CA LEU A 16 -3.51 -11.82 -16.39
C LEU A 16 -3.71 -13.33 -16.55
N ALA A 17 -2.65 -14.07 -16.92
CA ALA A 17 -2.69 -15.53 -16.99
C ALA A 17 -2.99 -16.15 -15.61
N VAL A 18 -2.41 -15.62 -14.52
CA VAL A 18 -2.72 -16.04 -13.14
C VAL A 18 -4.20 -15.80 -12.82
N ILE A 19 -4.73 -14.62 -13.15
CA ILE A 19 -6.15 -14.29 -12.96
C ILE A 19 -7.05 -15.29 -13.69
N LEU A 20 -6.76 -15.57 -14.98
CA LEU A 20 -7.53 -16.53 -15.77
C LEU A 20 -7.45 -17.94 -15.20
N LEU A 21 -6.28 -18.40 -14.77
CA LEU A 21 -6.12 -19.70 -14.13
C LEU A 21 -6.93 -19.80 -12.83
N ILE A 22 -6.88 -18.80 -11.96
CA ILE A 22 -7.67 -18.79 -10.72
C ILE A 22 -9.16 -18.81 -11.05
N PHE A 23 -9.61 -18.03 -12.05
CA PHE A 23 -11.00 -18.05 -12.50
C PHE A 23 -11.45 -19.45 -12.96
N VAL A 24 -10.63 -20.10 -13.79
CA VAL A 24 -10.93 -21.45 -14.26
C VAL A 24 -10.95 -22.46 -13.10
N PHE A 25 -9.95 -22.41 -12.20
CA PHE A 25 -9.94 -23.26 -11.00
C PHE A 25 -11.16 -23.02 -10.12
N ASP A 26 -11.60 -21.78 -9.95
CA ASP A 26 -12.76 -21.44 -9.14
C ASP A 26 -14.04 -22.09 -9.70
N LEU A 27 -14.26 -22.04 -11.02
CA LEU A 27 -15.41 -22.68 -11.68
C LEU A 27 -15.48 -24.20 -11.42
N PHE A 28 -14.33 -24.88 -11.30
CA PHE A 28 -14.31 -26.32 -11.06
C PHE A 28 -14.29 -26.70 -9.58
N MET A 29 -13.79 -25.83 -8.70
CA MET A 29 -13.59 -26.12 -7.27
C MET A 29 -14.71 -25.56 -6.38
N SER A 30 -15.38 -24.49 -6.80
CA SER A 30 -16.51 -23.90 -6.07
C SER A 30 -17.79 -24.66 -6.43
N LYS A 31 -18.11 -25.70 -5.66
CA LYS A 31 -19.41 -26.37 -5.73
C LYS A 31 -20.33 -25.76 -4.70
N GLU A 32 -21.53 -25.36 -5.11
CA GLU A 32 -22.58 -25.01 -4.17
C GLU A 32 -22.87 -26.22 -3.24
N PRO A 33 -22.92 -26.01 -1.93
CA PRO A 33 -23.28 -27.08 -1.01
C PRO A 33 -24.69 -27.56 -1.36
N LYS A 34 -24.85 -28.86 -1.57
CA LYS A 34 -26.19 -29.45 -1.66
C LYS A 34 -26.90 -29.31 -0.29
N ASP A 35 -28.21 -29.11 -0.33
CA ASP A 35 -29.02 -28.97 0.88
C ASP A 35 -28.67 -30.03 1.94
N GLY A 36 -28.14 -29.58 3.08
CA GLY A 36 -27.79 -30.43 4.22
C GLY A 36 -26.34 -30.91 4.29
N GLU A 37 -25.47 -30.64 3.29
CA GLU A 37 -24.05 -30.99 3.35
C GLU A 37 -23.21 -29.78 3.82
N PRO A 38 -22.24 -30.00 4.74
CA PRO A 38 -21.31 -28.93 5.09
C PRO A 38 -20.47 -28.59 3.85
N ALA A 39 -20.42 -27.32 3.46
CA ALA A 39 -19.60 -26.85 2.36
C ALA A 39 -18.13 -27.31 2.54
N GLN A 40 -17.60 -28.13 1.63
CA GLN A 40 -16.21 -28.54 1.66
C GLN A 40 -15.32 -27.32 1.44
N GLY A 41 -14.29 -27.14 2.30
CA GLY A 41 -13.36 -26.05 2.19
C GLY A 41 -12.65 -26.04 0.82
N SER A 42 -12.85 -25.00 0.03
CA SER A 42 -12.16 -24.83 -1.25
C SER A 42 -10.66 -24.67 -1.03
N LYS A 43 -9.86 -25.32 -1.86
CA LYS A 43 -8.38 -25.14 -1.87
C LYS A 43 -7.94 -23.96 -2.73
N ILE A 44 -8.87 -23.14 -3.23
CA ILE A 44 -8.60 -22.03 -4.14
C ILE A 44 -7.60 -21.02 -3.55
N GLY A 45 -7.63 -20.78 -2.23
CA GLY A 45 -6.68 -19.91 -1.56
C GLY A 45 -5.23 -20.40 -1.64
N VAL A 46 -5.01 -21.71 -1.57
CA VAL A 46 -3.66 -22.29 -1.73
C VAL A 46 -3.21 -22.13 -3.18
N VAL A 47 -4.10 -22.37 -4.15
CA VAL A 47 -3.81 -22.20 -5.59
C VAL A 47 -3.46 -20.74 -5.88
N ALA A 48 -4.23 -19.78 -5.37
CA ALA A 48 -3.98 -18.36 -5.54
C ALA A 48 -2.63 -17.93 -4.96
N CYS A 49 -2.28 -18.39 -3.76
CA CYS A 49 -0.98 -18.11 -3.14
C CYS A 49 0.19 -18.71 -3.95
N VAL A 50 0.06 -19.95 -4.42
CA VAL A 50 1.12 -20.61 -5.20
C VAL A 50 1.31 -19.93 -6.55
N LEU A 51 0.23 -19.64 -7.28
CA LEU A 51 0.30 -18.98 -8.58
C LEU A 51 0.88 -17.57 -8.50
N LEU A 52 0.46 -16.78 -7.49
CA LEU A 52 1.01 -15.43 -7.27
C LEU A 52 2.49 -15.50 -6.85
N GLY A 53 2.87 -16.48 -6.01
CA GLY A 53 4.27 -16.70 -5.64
C GLY A 53 5.14 -17.07 -6.84
N LEU A 54 4.68 -17.99 -7.68
CA LEU A 54 5.39 -18.36 -8.93
C LEU A 54 5.50 -17.17 -9.90
N HIS A 55 4.42 -16.40 -10.08
CA HIS A 55 4.43 -15.18 -10.89
C HIS A 55 5.49 -14.19 -10.40
N THR A 56 5.57 -13.95 -9.09
CA THR A 56 6.56 -13.04 -8.50
C THR A 56 7.98 -13.52 -8.74
N LEU A 57 8.25 -14.81 -8.52
CA LEU A 57 9.56 -15.39 -8.77
C LEU A 57 9.97 -15.33 -10.26
N LEU A 58 9.04 -15.64 -11.17
CA LEU A 58 9.29 -15.58 -12.62
C LEU A 58 9.60 -14.15 -13.10
N ASN A 59 9.11 -13.12 -12.41
CA ASN A 59 9.40 -11.73 -12.76
C ASN A 59 10.69 -11.21 -12.12
N LEU A 60 11.03 -11.64 -10.90
CA LEU A 60 12.27 -11.24 -10.22
C LEU A 60 13.53 -11.86 -10.86
N VAL A 61 13.50 -13.14 -11.23
CA VAL A 61 14.67 -13.83 -11.79
C VAL A 61 15.26 -13.13 -13.04
N PRO A 62 14.46 -12.74 -14.04
CA PRO A 62 15.00 -12.00 -15.19
C PRO A 62 15.41 -10.56 -14.87
N CYS A 63 14.89 -9.96 -13.78
CA CYS A 63 15.31 -8.62 -13.36
C CYS A 63 16.77 -8.59 -12.93
N MET A 64 17.30 -9.70 -12.39
CA MET A 64 18.69 -9.84 -11.98
C MET A 64 19.71 -9.74 -13.12
N GLY A 65 19.29 -9.75 -14.40
CA GLY A 65 20.15 -9.66 -15.56
C GLY A 65 19.75 -8.61 -16.61
N ARG A 66 18.72 -7.79 -16.33
CA ARG A 66 18.25 -6.77 -17.28
C ARG A 66 18.55 -5.37 -16.77
N GLU A 67 19.41 -4.67 -17.47
CA GLU A 67 19.68 -3.24 -17.30
C GLU A 67 18.86 -2.36 -18.27
N VAL A 68 17.96 -2.94 -19.07
CA VAL A 68 17.35 -2.24 -20.21
C VAL A 68 15.89 -1.89 -19.92
N GLU A 69 15.57 -0.62 -20.14
CA GLU A 69 14.20 -0.11 -20.21
C GLU A 69 13.47 -0.73 -21.40
N VAL A 70 12.25 -1.20 -21.16
CA VAL A 70 11.40 -1.80 -22.21
C VAL A 70 10.19 -0.88 -22.42
N SER A 71 9.88 -0.55 -23.67
CA SER A 71 8.73 0.25 -24.05
C SER A 71 7.77 -0.49 -24.98
N ALA A 72 6.49 -0.10 -24.97
CA ALA A 72 5.47 -0.63 -25.86
C ALA A 72 4.41 0.45 -26.20
N PHE A 73 3.67 0.23 -27.26
CA PHE A 73 2.54 1.08 -27.68
C PHE A 73 2.93 2.55 -27.84
N GLY A 74 3.99 2.82 -28.59
CA GLY A 74 4.46 4.20 -28.79
C GLY A 74 4.99 4.85 -27.52
N ALA A 75 5.63 4.07 -26.63
CA ALA A 75 6.13 4.49 -25.34
C ALA A 75 5.04 4.95 -24.33
N MET A 76 3.77 4.60 -24.54
CA MET A 76 2.74 4.78 -23.50
C MET A 76 2.99 3.87 -22.29
N TYR A 77 3.52 2.67 -22.55
CA TYR A 77 4.00 1.71 -21.56
C TYR A 77 5.52 1.75 -21.51
N VAL A 78 6.04 1.86 -20.29
CA VAL A 78 7.48 1.79 -20.00
C VAL A 78 7.68 0.94 -18.76
N ASN A 79 8.60 -0.02 -18.83
CA ASN A 79 8.96 -0.84 -17.66
C ASN A 79 10.48 -0.83 -17.47
N THR A 80 10.87 -0.46 -16.25
CA THR A 80 12.27 -0.45 -15.81
C THR A 80 12.49 -1.51 -14.73
N PRO A 81 13.73 -1.95 -14.47
CA PRO A 81 14.01 -2.88 -13.37
C PRO A 81 13.48 -2.39 -12.01
N MET A 82 13.54 -1.09 -11.73
CA MET A 82 12.98 -0.51 -10.51
C MET A 82 11.46 -0.72 -10.42
N MET A 83 10.73 -0.53 -11.53
CA MET A 83 9.28 -0.78 -11.57
C MET A 83 8.96 -2.25 -11.33
N THR A 84 9.74 -3.17 -11.86
CA THR A 84 9.63 -4.62 -11.59
C THR A 84 9.85 -4.94 -10.11
N ILE A 85 10.81 -4.31 -9.45
CA ILE A 85 11.04 -4.45 -8.00
C ILE A 85 9.82 -3.96 -7.23
N VAL A 86 9.28 -2.79 -7.55
CA VAL A 86 8.09 -2.25 -6.87
C VAL A 86 6.88 -3.17 -7.05
N LYS A 87 6.60 -3.62 -8.28
CA LYS A 87 5.55 -4.60 -8.57
C LYS A 87 5.72 -5.89 -7.74
N SER A 88 6.96 -6.38 -7.63
CA SER A 88 7.27 -7.57 -6.84
C SER A 88 7.05 -7.35 -5.33
N ILE A 89 7.38 -6.17 -4.82
CA ILE A 89 7.07 -5.78 -3.44
C ILE A 89 5.55 -5.82 -3.23
N LEU A 90 4.75 -5.22 -4.12
CA LEU A 90 3.28 -5.25 -4.03
C LEU A 90 2.72 -6.68 -4.07
N ASN A 91 3.32 -7.56 -4.88
CA ASN A 91 2.94 -8.99 -4.90
C ASN A 91 3.20 -9.69 -3.58
N VAL A 92 4.34 -9.44 -2.95
CA VAL A 92 4.65 -10.00 -1.62
C VAL A 92 3.62 -9.52 -0.59
N GLY A 93 3.26 -8.22 -0.61
CA GLY A 93 2.19 -7.70 0.25
C GLY A 93 0.84 -8.36 -0.02
N THR A 94 0.48 -8.53 -1.29
CA THR A 94 -0.75 -9.21 -1.69
C THR A 94 -0.74 -10.68 -1.27
N LEU A 95 0.40 -11.37 -1.40
CA LEU A 95 0.57 -12.75 -0.96
C LEU A 95 0.37 -12.90 0.56
N VAL A 96 0.92 -11.98 1.35
CA VAL A 96 0.70 -11.93 2.81
C VAL A 96 -0.79 -11.73 3.10
N CYS A 97 -1.48 -10.84 2.40
CA CYS A 97 -2.92 -10.65 2.53
C CYS A 97 -3.71 -11.92 2.18
N PHE A 98 -3.33 -12.65 1.13
CA PHE A 98 -3.96 -13.93 0.76
C PHE A 98 -3.77 -15.01 1.83
N LEU A 99 -2.59 -15.10 2.41
CA LEU A 99 -2.32 -16.01 3.53
C LEU A 99 -3.18 -15.68 4.75
N MET A 100 -3.37 -14.38 5.06
CA MET A 100 -4.23 -13.92 6.15
C MET A 100 -5.72 -14.17 5.86
N ALA A 101 -6.12 -14.06 4.59
CA ALA A 101 -7.51 -14.22 4.16
C ALA A 101 -8.01 -15.65 4.28
N ASN A 102 -7.14 -16.64 4.19
CA ASN A 102 -7.52 -18.04 4.12
C ASN A 102 -8.42 -18.47 5.29
N GLY A 103 -8.08 -18.12 6.53
CA GLY A 103 -8.88 -18.45 7.70
C GLY A 103 -10.25 -17.75 7.74
N TRP A 104 -10.32 -16.50 7.30
CA TRP A 104 -11.55 -15.73 7.25
C TRP A 104 -12.50 -16.19 6.13
N LEU A 105 -11.96 -16.46 4.95
CA LEU A 105 -12.74 -16.94 3.80
C LEU A 105 -13.26 -18.37 3.97
N GLN A 106 -12.65 -19.17 4.84
CA GLN A 106 -13.14 -20.52 5.16
C GLN A 106 -14.35 -20.54 6.09
N ARG A 107 -14.77 -19.40 6.65
CA ARG A 107 -16.02 -19.32 7.43
C ARG A 107 -17.21 -19.61 6.54
N GLN A 108 -18.24 -20.22 7.15
CA GLN A 108 -19.43 -20.73 6.44
C GLN A 108 -20.12 -19.65 5.57
N GLU A 109 -20.11 -18.40 6.03
CA GLU A 109 -20.70 -17.23 5.36
C GLU A 109 -19.96 -16.81 4.09
N ASN A 110 -18.64 -17.06 4.01
CA ASN A 110 -17.76 -16.58 2.93
C ASN A 110 -17.28 -17.69 1.98
N ARG A 111 -17.57 -18.97 2.28
CA ARG A 111 -17.01 -20.12 1.55
C ARG A 111 -17.28 -20.13 0.05
N VAL A 112 -18.48 -19.73 -0.35
CA VAL A 112 -18.91 -19.75 -1.76
C VAL A 112 -18.22 -18.66 -2.59
N LYS A 113 -17.72 -17.61 -1.96
CA LYS A 113 -17.19 -16.40 -2.63
C LYS A 113 -15.68 -16.29 -2.55
N GLN A 114 -14.96 -17.35 -2.20
CA GLN A 114 -13.52 -17.28 -2.03
C GLN A 114 -12.79 -16.87 -3.31
N GLY A 115 -13.16 -17.43 -4.47
CA GLY A 115 -12.56 -17.12 -5.76
C GLY A 115 -12.74 -15.64 -6.14
N GLU A 116 -13.95 -15.09 -5.92
CA GLU A 116 -14.24 -13.68 -6.18
C GLU A 116 -13.27 -12.74 -5.44
N PHE A 117 -12.99 -13.02 -4.15
CA PHE A 117 -12.05 -12.21 -3.36
C PHE A 117 -10.66 -12.15 -3.98
N TYR A 118 -10.10 -13.31 -4.36
CA TYR A 118 -8.78 -13.39 -4.97
C TYR A 118 -8.74 -12.70 -6.33
N LEU A 119 -9.77 -12.92 -7.17
CA LEU A 119 -9.87 -12.32 -8.49
C LEU A 119 -9.96 -10.79 -8.42
N ILE A 120 -10.87 -10.25 -7.59
CA ILE A 120 -11.04 -8.81 -7.43
C ILE A 120 -9.73 -8.19 -6.92
N THR A 121 -9.06 -8.81 -5.96
CA THR A 121 -7.77 -8.33 -5.45
C THR A 121 -6.72 -8.30 -6.55
N LEU A 122 -6.59 -9.35 -7.36
CA LEU A 122 -5.61 -9.39 -8.45
C LEU A 122 -5.92 -8.40 -9.58
N PHE A 123 -7.19 -8.09 -9.85
CA PHE A 123 -7.53 -7.00 -10.77
C PHE A 123 -7.06 -5.64 -10.23
N THR A 124 -7.12 -5.40 -8.91
CA THR A 124 -6.55 -4.17 -8.36
C THR A 124 -5.02 -4.13 -8.49
N VAL A 125 -4.34 -5.27 -8.33
CA VAL A 125 -2.88 -5.37 -8.54
C VAL A 125 -2.54 -5.11 -10.01
N LEU A 126 -3.32 -5.65 -10.95
CA LEU A 126 -3.14 -5.39 -12.39
C LEU A 126 -3.30 -3.89 -12.71
N GLY A 127 -4.29 -3.23 -12.10
CA GLY A 127 -4.45 -1.78 -12.22
C GLY A 127 -3.22 -1.01 -11.68
N MET A 128 -2.66 -1.43 -10.55
CA MET A 128 -1.43 -0.84 -10.01
C MET A 128 -0.23 -1.05 -10.95
N TYR A 129 -0.14 -2.20 -11.61
CA TYR A 129 0.90 -2.47 -12.61
C TYR A 129 0.81 -1.50 -13.78
N PHE A 130 -0.38 -1.31 -14.36
CA PHE A 130 -0.58 -0.33 -15.42
C PHE A 130 -0.24 1.08 -14.96
N MET A 131 -0.61 1.44 -13.75
CA MET A 131 -0.30 2.74 -13.18
C MET A 131 1.20 2.96 -13.00
N ILE A 132 1.95 1.94 -12.50
CA ILE A 132 3.40 1.99 -12.28
C ILE A 132 4.16 2.08 -13.61
N SER A 133 3.75 1.32 -14.63
CA SER A 133 4.40 1.27 -15.95
C SER A 133 3.89 2.33 -16.92
N SER A 134 3.08 3.28 -16.47
CA SER A 134 2.57 4.33 -17.33
C SER A 134 3.62 5.42 -17.61
N ASN A 135 3.71 5.83 -18.87
CA ASN A 135 4.42 7.03 -19.31
C ASN A 135 3.47 8.02 -20.03
N HIS A 136 2.16 7.77 -19.89
CA HIS A 136 1.10 8.53 -20.52
C HIS A 136 -0.10 8.64 -19.58
N PHE A 137 -0.70 9.82 -19.43
CA PHE A 137 -1.79 10.06 -18.49
C PHE A 137 -3.03 9.19 -18.74
N LEU A 138 -3.33 8.82 -19.98
CA LEU A 138 -4.45 7.92 -20.27
C LEU A 138 -4.22 6.52 -19.65
N MET A 139 -3.04 5.94 -19.85
CA MET A 139 -2.70 4.64 -19.27
C MET A 139 -2.65 4.70 -17.75
N PHE A 140 -2.07 5.78 -17.19
CA PHE A 140 -2.08 6.04 -15.76
C PHE A 140 -3.50 6.06 -15.21
N PHE A 141 -4.43 6.80 -15.85
CA PHE A 141 -5.81 6.94 -15.37
C PHE A 141 -6.57 5.60 -15.44
N ILE A 142 -6.44 4.84 -16.53
CA ILE A 142 -7.02 3.49 -16.64
C ILE A 142 -6.50 2.60 -15.52
N GLY A 143 -5.20 2.61 -15.27
CA GLY A 143 -4.58 1.86 -14.16
C GLY A 143 -5.10 2.30 -12.80
N LEU A 144 -5.27 3.61 -12.56
CA LEU A 144 -5.81 4.19 -11.33
C LEU A 144 -7.24 3.71 -11.05
N GLU A 145 -8.10 3.74 -12.06
CA GLU A 145 -9.50 3.30 -11.93
C GLU A 145 -9.59 1.78 -11.72
N LEU A 146 -8.83 1.00 -12.49
CA LEU A 146 -8.78 -0.45 -12.31
C LEU A 146 -8.22 -0.84 -10.92
N ALA A 147 -7.33 -0.02 -10.33
CA ALA A 147 -6.84 -0.21 -8.98
C ALA A 147 -7.79 0.32 -7.89
N SER A 148 -8.81 1.12 -8.23
CA SER A 148 -9.65 1.84 -7.23
C SER A 148 -11.06 1.29 -7.14
N VAL A 149 -11.74 1.12 -8.29
CA VAL A 149 -13.14 0.68 -8.32
C VAL A 149 -13.34 -0.71 -7.72
N PRO A 150 -12.52 -1.73 -8.06
CA PRO A 150 -12.68 -3.04 -7.43
C PRO A 150 -12.35 -3.04 -5.93
N LEU A 151 -11.52 -2.10 -5.43
CA LEU A 151 -11.26 -1.96 -4.00
C LEU A 151 -12.52 -1.63 -3.20
N ALA A 152 -13.46 -0.87 -3.77
CA ALA A 152 -14.73 -0.59 -3.09
C ALA A 152 -15.54 -1.87 -2.84
N ALA A 153 -15.50 -2.82 -3.79
CA ALA A 153 -16.13 -4.12 -3.61
C ALA A 153 -15.42 -4.94 -2.53
N LEU A 154 -14.09 -4.85 -2.41
CA LEU A 154 -13.35 -5.49 -1.32
C LEU A 154 -13.66 -4.86 0.04
N VAL A 155 -13.76 -3.53 0.13
CA VAL A 155 -14.12 -2.82 1.37
C VAL A 155 -15.49 -3.24 1.87
N SER A 156 -16.47 -3.38 0.97
CA SER A 156 -17.84 -3.83 1.27
C SER A 156 -18.03 -5.36 1.16
N TYR A 157 -16.95 -6.14 1.22
CA TYR A 157 -17.01 -7.59 0.97
C TYR A 157 -17.80 -8.36 2.02
N ASP A 158 -17.77 -7.93 3.28
CA ASP A 158 -18.57 -8.51 4.35
C ASP A 158 -20.01 -7.97 4.31
N LYS A 159 -20.81 -8.57 3.43
CA LYS A 159 -22.19 -8.12 3.14
C LYS A 159 -23.14 -8.19 4.33
N TRP A 160 -22.80 -8.94 5.36
CA TRP A 160 -23.62 -9.14 6.56
C TRP A 160 -23.39 -8.04 7.61
N ARG A 161 -22.32 -7.25 7.45
CA ARG A 161 -21.99 -6.15 8.36
C ARG A 161 -22.36 -4.81 7.74
N TYR A 162 -23.25 -4.09 8.41
CA TYR A 162 -23.67 -2.74 7.97
C TYR A 162 -22.48 -1.79 7.84
N GLU A 163 -21.53 -1.86 8.78
CA GLU A 163 -20.33 -1.02 8.80
C GLU A 163 -19.46 -1.24 7.55
N SER A 164 -19.41 -2.46 7.02
CA SER A 164 -18.67 -2.78 5.79
C SER A 164 -19.35 -2.17 4.56
N ALA A 165 -20.67 -2.22 4.48
CA ALA A 165 -21.44 -1.60 3.39
C ALA A 165 -21.32 -0.07 3.42
N GLU A 166 -21.41 0.55 4.61
CA GLU A 166 -21.23 1.99 4.79
C GLU A 166 -19.81 2.43 4.41
N ALA A 167 -18.78 1.69 4.85
CA ALA A 167 -17.40 1.95 4.51
C ALA A 167 -17.15 1.90 2.99
N GLY A 168 -17.71 0.90 2.30
CA GLY A 168 -17.63 0.77 0.86
C GLY A 168 -18.31 1.91 0.12
N ALA A 169 -19.50 2.32 0.57
CA ALA A 169 -20.22 3.46 -0.02
C ALA A 169 -19.46 4.78 0.15
N LYS A 170 -18.94 5.07 1.35
CA LYS A 170 -18.10 6.24 1.61
C LYS A 170 -16.83 6.23 0.75
N PHE A 171 -16.15 5.07 0.66
CA PHE A 171 -14.94 4.93 -0.13
C PHE A 171 -15.19 5.21 -1.61
N ILE A 172 -16.18 4.54 -2.24
CA ILE A 172 -16.40 4.67 -3.69
C ILE A 172 -16.83 6.09 -4.08
N LEU A 173 -17.72 6.73 -3.31
CA LEU A 173 -18.19 8.09 -3.61
C LEU A 173 -17.02 9.09 -3.57
N LEU A 174 -16.18 9.03 -2.53
CA LEU A 174 -15.05 9.93 -2.41
C LEU A 174 -13.93 9.61 -3.41
N ALA A 175 -13.73 8.31 -3.74
CA ALA A 175 -12.78 7.90 -4.76
C ALA A 175 -13.16 8.44 -6.14
N LEU A 176 -14.41 8.27 -6.56
CA LEU A 176 -14.90 8.80 -7.85
C LEU A 176 -14.81 10.33 -7.94
N PHE A 177 -15.15 11.02 -6.86
CA PHE A 177 -14.98 12.48 -6.81
C PHE A 177 -13.52 12.90 -6.94
N SER A 178 -12.62 12.22 -6.26
CA SER A 178 -11.18 12.46 -6.32
C SER A 178 -10.60 12.16 -7.71
N SER A 179 -11.02 11.06 -8.34
CA SER A 179 -10.64 10.71 -9.71
C SER A 179 -11.12 11.75 -10.73
N ALA A 180 -12.34 12.29 -10.55
CA ALA A 180 -12.87 13.34 -11.40
C ALA A 180 -12.03 14.63 -11.30
N LEU A 181 -11.62 15.03 -10.09
CA LEU A 181 -10.74 16.19 -9.90
C LEU A 181 -9.37 15.97 -10.57
N LEU A 182 -8.78 14.78 -10.38
CA LEU A 182 -7.52 14.41 -11.01
C LEU A 182 -7.63 14.46 -12.55
N LEU A 183 -8.67 13.86 -13.11
CA LEU A 183 -8.89 13.85 -14.56
C LEU A 183 -9.10 15.26 -15.12
N TYR A 184 -9.79 16.12 -14.38
CA TYR A 184 -9.96 17.52 -14.75
C TYR A 184 -8.61 18.26 -14.76
N GLY A 185 -7.74 18.02 -13.76
CA GLY A 185 -6.37 18.53 -13.75
C GLY A 185 -5.55 18.07 -14.97
N VAL A 186 -5.63 16.76 -15.30
CA VAL A 186 -4.98 16.19 -16.49
C VAL A 186 -5.51 16.81 -17.78
N SER A 187 -6.82 17.06 -17.88
CA SER A 187 -7.43 17.74 -19.03
C SER A 187 -6.90 19.18 -19.22
N MET A 188 -6.70 19.90 -18.10
CA MET A 188 -6.08 21.24 -18.15
C MET A 188 -4.61 21.18 -18.60
N ILE A 189 -3.83 20.18 -18.13
CA ILE A 189 -2.46 19.96 -18.59
C ILE A 189 -2.45 19.70 -20.09
N TYR A 190 -3.34 18.86 -20.60
CA TYR A 190 -3.49 18.61 -22.03
C TYR A 190 -3.85 19.88 -22.80
N GLY A 191 -4.75 20.70 -22.26
CA GLY A 191 -5.12 21.98 -22.87
C GLY A 191 -3.95 22.98 -22.98
N LEU A 192 -2.97 22.88 -22.06
CA LEU A 192 -1.77 23.73 -22.06
C LEU A 192 -0.65 23.20 -22.96
N THR A 193 -0.50 21.88 -23.08
CA THR A 193 0.66 21.24 -23.72
C THR A 193 0.33 20.56 -25.03
N GLY A 194 -0.92 20.15 -25.26
CA GLY A 194 -1.35 19.34 -26.41
C GLY A 194 -0.89 17.89 -26.36
N THR A 195 -0.23 17.45 -25.29
CA THR A 195 0.27 16.08 -25.10
C THR A 195 -0.12 15.50 -23.74
N LEU A 196 -0.15 14.15 -23.66
CA LEU A 196 -0.37 13.41 -22.42
C LEU A 196 0.85 12.55 -22.03
N TYR A 197 1.94 12.60 -22.80
CA TYR A 197 3.20 11.91 -22.49
C TYR A 197 3.96 12.66 -21.39
N PHE A 198 4.37 11.97 -20.33
CA PHE A 198 5.08 12.58 -19.21
C PHE A 198 6.38 13.25 -19.65
N THR A 199 7.15 12.60 -20.52
CA THR A 199 8.43 13.10 -21.02
C THR A 199 8.33 14.33 -21.91
N GLU A 200 7.17 14.60 -22.53
CA GLU A 200 6.95 15.74 -23.40
C GLU A 200 6.42 16.97 -22.66
N ILE A 201 5.66 16.74 -21.57
CA ILE A 201 5.00 17.79 -20.80
C ILE A 201 6.05 18.77 -20.25
N GLY A 202 7.17 18.29 -19.71
CA GLY A 202 8.24 19.09 -19.15
C GLY A 202 8.74 20.16 -20.13
N ALA A 203 8.96 19.76 -21.39
CA ALA A 203 9.47 20.64 -22.44
C ALA A 203 8.42 21.64 -22.97
N LEU A 204 7.14 21.26 -22.97
CA LEU A 204 6.04 22.05 -23.54
C LEU A 204 5.35 22.97 -22.53
N LEU A 205 5.49 22.70 -21.23
CA LEU A 205 4.90 23.49 -20.18
C LEU A 205 5.76 24.74 -19.91
N SER A 206 5.68 25.71 -20.80
CA SER A 206 6.42 26.97 -20.70
C SER A 206 5.64 28.01 -19.89
N GLY A 207 6.26 28.57 -18.88
CA GLY A 207 5.71 29.66 -18.07
C GLY A 207 4.87 29.17 -16.87
N ASN A 208 4.95 29.96 -15.80
CA ASN A 208 4.22 29.70 -14.56
C ASN A 208 2.79 30.25 -14.70
N THR A 209 1.93 29.55 -15.46
CA THR A 209 0.55 29.99 -15.66
C THR A 209 -0.30 29.60 -14.46
N LEU A 210 -1.20 30.48 -14.02
CA LEU A 210 -2.18 30.17 -12.97
C LEU A 210 -2.95 28.88 -13.29
N LEU A 211 -3.25 28.65 -14.56
CA LEU A 211 -3.92 27.45 -15.03
C LEU A 211 -3.08 26.19 -14.81
N GLY A 212 -1.76 26.26 -15.05
CA GLY A 212 -0.83 25.15 -14.77
C GLY A 212 -0.73 24.80 -13.28
N VAL A 213 -0.67 25.82 -12.41
CA VAL A 213 -0.68 25.61 -10.95
C VAL A 213 -2.00 24.98 -10.50
N LEU A 214 -3.15 25.44 -11.03
CA LEU A 214 -4.46 24.86 -10.71
C LEU A 214 -4.56 23.40 -11.18
N ALA A 215 -4.11 23.11 -12.41
CA ALA A 215 -4.10 21.77 -12.97
C ALA A 215 -3.27 20.80 -12.10
N LEU A 216 -2.08 21.25 -11.70
CA LEU A 216 -1.19 20.48 -10.81
C LEU A 216 -1.79 20.29 -9.41
N ALA A 217 -2.44 21.32 -8.84
CA ALA A 217 -3.11 21.22 -7.56
C ALA A 217 -4.26 20.20 -7.58
N LEU A 218 -5.03 20.13 -8.66
CA LEU A 218 -6.11 19.15 -8.86
C LEU A 218 -5.54 17.73 -9.02
N PHE A 219 -4.44 17.58 -9.75
CA PHE A 219 -3.73 16.30 -9.87
C PHE A 219 -3.21 15.82 -8.50
N ILE A 220 -2.55 16.70 -7.75
CA ILE A 220 -2.03 16.38 -6.40
C ILE A 220 -3.18 16.09 -5.43
N ALA A 221 -4.32 16.77 -5.53
CA ALA A 221 -5.50 16.48 -4.71
C ALA A 221 -6.01 15.05 -4.93
N GLY A 222 -6.11 14.61 -6.20
CA GLY A 222 -6.50 13.24 -6.52
C GLY A 222 -5.50 12.19 -6.05
N MET A 223 -4.23 12.42 -6.25
CA MET A 223 -3.17 11.55 -5.74
C MET A 223 -3.10 11.56 -4.20
N GLY A 224 -3.30 12.73 -3.59
CA GLY A 224 -3.38 12.91 -2.14
C GLY A 224 -4.51 12.11 -1.50
N PHE A 225 -5.67 12.02 -2.15
CA PHE A 225 -6.73 11.11 -1.74
C PHE A 225 -6.26 9.65 -1.77
N LYS A 226 -5.66 9.19 -2.87
CA LYS A 226 -5.21 7.81 -3.03
C LYS A 226 -4.16 7.41 -1.99
N ILE A 227 -3.26 8.33 -1.64
CA ILE A 227 -2.20 8.15 -0.63
C ILE A 227 -2.72 8.42 0.79
N SER A 228 -3.88 9.07 0.93
CA SER A 228 -4.48 9.54 2.20
C SER A 228 -3.73 10.69 2.86
N LEU A 229 -3.26 11.65 2.09
CA LEU A 229 -2.64 12.86 2.64
C LEU A 229 -3.69 13.83 3.21
N VAL A 230 -3.37 14.53 4.27
CA VAL A 230 -4.21 15.62 4.80
C VAL A 230 -4.18 16.80 3.83
N PRO A 231 -5.32 17.36 3.43
CA PRO A 231 -6.69 17.18 3.95
C PRO A 231 -7.52 16.06 3.29
N PHE A 232 -7.01 15.35 2.30
CA PHE A 232 -7.74 14.36 1.50
C PHE A 232 -7.93 12.99 2.20
N HIS A 233 -7.63 12.89 3.48
CA HIS A 233 -7.57 11.66 4.29
C HIS A 233 -8.90 11.23 4.92
N LEU A 234 -9.96 12.03 4.85
CA LEU A 234 -11.19 11.87 5.64
C LEU A 234 -11.88 10.50 5.47
N TRP A 235 -11.70 9.86 4.32
CA TRP A 235 -12.22 8.53 4.04
C TRP A 235 -11.53 7.41 4.83
N THR A 236 -10.26 7.60 5.21
CA THR A 236 -9.36 6.52 5.61
C THR A 236 -9.78 5.89 6.93
N ALA A 237 -10.11 6.69 7.94
CA ALA A 237 -10.47 6.17 9.26
C ALA A 237 -11.75 5.35 9.23
N ASP A 238 -12.81 5.84 8.59
CA ASP A 238 -14.10 5.17 8.49
C ASP A 238 -14.02 3.91 7.63
N THR A 239 -13.29 3.99 6.50
CA THR A 239 -13.09 2.84 5.62
C THR A 239 -12.29 1.73 6.31
N TYR A 240 -11.23 2.07 7.07
CA TYR A 240 -10.43 1.07 7.76
C TYR A 240 -11.19 0.39 8.90
N GLU A 241 -12.03 1.13 9.61
CA GLU A 241 -12.84 0.58 10.68
C GLU A 241 -13.89 -0.40 10.15
N GLY A 242 -14.62 -0.03 9.09
CA GLY A 242 -15.72 -0.83 8.56
C GLY A 242 -15.29 -1.98 7.65
N ALA A 243 -14.19 -1.85 6.92
CA ALA A 243 -13.69 -2.90 6.03
C ALA A 243 -13.25 -4.16 6.78
N PRO A 244 -13.27 -5.35 6.13
CA PRO A 244 -12.59 -6.53 6.67
C PRO A 244 -11.11 -6.22 6.96
N THR A 245 -10.59 -6.67 8.11
CA THR A 245 -9.22 -6.32 8.59
C THR A 245 -8.12 -6.63 7.59
N ILE A 246 -8.30 -7.69 6.79
CA ILE A 246 -7.37 -8.07 5.72
C ILE A 246 -7.36 -7.01 4.61
N VAL A 247 -8.55 -6.55 4.21
CA VAL A 247 -8.70 -5.51 3.18
C VAL A 247 -8.14 -4.18 3.69
N THR A 248 -8.30 -3.89 4.98
CA THR A 248 -7.69 -2.72 5.63
C THR A 248 -6.17 -2.77 5.52
N GLY A 249 -5.54 -3.91 5.82
CA GLY A 249 -4.10 -4.09 5.65
C GLY A 249 -3.65 -3.93 4.20
N TYR A 250 -4.38 -4.47 3.24
CA TYR A 250 -4.12 -4.31 1.81
C TYR A 250 -4.18 -2.83 1.37
N LEU A 251 -5.23 -2.11 1.78
CA LEU A 251 -5.40 -0.67 1.52
C LEU A 251 -4.27 0.17 2.12
N SER A 252 -3.84 -0.19 3.34
CA SER A 252 -2.90 0.64 4.10
C SER A 252 -1.52 0.69 3.45
N VAL A 253 -1.11 -0.38 2.78
CA VAL A 253 0.26 -0.51 2.26
C VAL A 253 0.31 -0.71 0.76
N VAL A 254 -0.38 -1.74 0.21
CA VAL A 254 -0.21 -2.13 -1.19
C VAL A 254 -0.73 -1.03 -2.11
N SER A 255 -1.96 -0.56 -1.88
CA SER A 255 -2.57 0.49 -2.69
C SER A 255 -1.86 1.84 -2.52
N LYS A 256 -1.51 2.22 -1.28
CA LYS A 256 -0.81 3.50 -1.02
C LYS A 256 0.62 3.50 -1.54
N GLY A 257 1.31 2.37 -1.40
CA GLY A 257 2.69 2.24 -1.87
C GLY A 257 2.80 2.39 -3.38
N ALA A 258 1.91 1.75 -4.13
CA ALA A 258 1.82 1.94 -5.57
C ALA A 258 1.58 3.42 -5.93
N ALA A 259 0.63 4.07 -5.28
CA ALA A 259 0.30 5.47 -5.53
C ALA A 259 1.46 6.43 -5.19
N ALA A 260 2.20 6.18 -4.09
CA ALA A 260 3.34 7.01 -3.71
C ALA A 260 4.49 6.90 -4.72
N PHE A 261 4.80 5.69 -5.20
CA PHE A 261 5.81 5.48 -6.24
C PHE A 261 5.43 6.18 -7.55
N VAL A 262 4.16 6.06 -7.95
CA VAL A 262 3.68 6.69 -9.18
C VAL A 262 3.63 8.21 -9.05
N LEU A 263 3.25 8.76 -7.89
CA LEU A 263 3.33 10.20 -7.63
C LEU A 263 4.77 10.70 -7.85
N MET A 264 5.76 10.01 -7.29
CA MET A 264 7.16 10.34 -7.53
C MET A 264 7.50 10.31 -9.02
N THR A 265 7.18 9.22 -9.71
CA THR A 265 7.51 9.06 -11.13
C THR A 265 6.88 10.15 -12.01
N VAL A 266 5.60 10.50 -11.77
CA VAL A 266 4.91 11.55 -12.54
C VAL A 266 5.49 12.92 -12.25
N LEU A 267 5.69 13.28 -10.97
CA LEU A 267 6.27 14.58 -10.62
C LEU A 267 7.67 14.75 -11.21
N MET A 268 8.44 13.68 -11.19
CA MET A 268 9.78 13.68 -11.70
C MET A 268 9.86 13.72 -13.22
N LYS A 269 9.05 12.94 -13.94
CA LYS A 269 9.09 12.89 -15.41
C LYS A 269 8.34 14.03 -16.09
N ALA A 270 7.27 14.52 -15.47
CA ALA A 270 6.40 15.52 -16.12
C ALA A 270 6.58 16.94 -15.58
N PHE A 271 7.05 17.11 -14.33
CA PHE A 271 6.99 18.43 -13.68
C PHE A 271 8.31 18.92 -13.06
N ALA A 272 9.38 18.11 -13.02
CA ALA A 272 10.61 18.52 -12.35
C ALA A 272 11.31 19.68 -13.06
N ASP A 273 11.45 19.62 -14.38
CA ASP A 273 12.13 20.62 -15.19
C ASP A 273 11.21 21.78 -15.64
N THR A 274 10.04 21.87 -15.00
CA THR A 274 9.07 22.93 -15.35
C THR A 274 9.15 24.11 -14.38
N SER A 275 8.61 25.25 -14.82
CA SER A 275 8.38 26.42 -13.96
C SER A 275 7.43 26.12 -12.77
N LEU A 276 6.72 25.00 -12.80
CA LEU A 276 5.83 24.56 -11.71
C LEU A 276 6.56 23.80 -10.59
N SER A 277 7.86 23.51 -10.74
CA SER A 277 8.65 22.78 -9.74
C SER A 277 8.59 23.42 -8.35
N GLY A 278 8.70 24.73 -8.26
CA GLY A 278 8.56 25.46 -7.00
C GLY A 278 7.14 25.33 -6.38
N ALA A 279 6.09 25.29 -7.20
CA ALA A 279 4.73 25.21 -6.71
C ALA A 279 4.39 23.85 -6.10
N TRP A 280 4.78 22.73 -6.76
CA TRP A 280 4.51 21.42 -6.18
C TRP A 280 5.40 21.11 -4.96
N ASN A 281 6.64 21.61 -4.92
CA ASN A 281 7.50 21.49 -3.76
C ASN A 281 6.87 22.14 -2.53
N VAL A 282 6.40 23.38 -2.65
CA VAL A 282 5.70 24.07 -1.56
C VAL A 282 4.40 23.37 -1.19
N GLY A 283 3.63 22.93 -2.17
CA GLY A 283 2.39 22.18 -1.94
C GLY A 283 2.63 20.90 -1.16
N LEU A 284 3.58 20.06 -1.59
CA LEU A 284 3.92 18.81 -0.89
C LEU A 284 4.51 19.06 0.49
N PHE A 285 5.33 20.08 0.67
CA PHE A 285 5.87 20.45 1.98
C PHE A 285 4.72 20.60 3.00
N TRP A 286 3.71 21.39 2.70
CA TRP A 286 2.59 21.60 3.62
C TRP A 286 1.69 20.38 3.77
N LEU A 287 1.47 19.60 2.71
CA LEU A 287 0.72 18.34 2.79
C LEU A 287 1.44 17.31 3.69
N ILE A 288 2.76 17.22 3.62
CA ILE A 288 3.56 16.34 4.48
C ILE A 288 3.45 16.79 5.94
N VAL A 289 3.73 18.07 6.22
CA VAL A 289 3.66 18.61 7.59
C VAL A 289 2.27 18.40 8.20
N ALA A 290 1.22 18.69 7.44
CA ALA A 290 -0.16 18.47 7.89
C ALA A 290 -0.43 16.98 8.14
N SER A 291 0.00 16.09 7.22
CA SER A 291 -0.28 14.65 7.32
C SER A 291 0.40 14.02 8.53
N ILE A 292 1.70 14.26 8.74
CA ILE A 292 2.42 13.67 9.88
C ILE A 292 1.95 14.25 11.22
N THR A 293 1.59 15.54 11.28
CA THR A 293 1.21 16.20 12.53
C THR A 293 -0.24 15.89 12.93
N VAL A 294 -1.19 16.12 12.02
CA VAL A 294 -2.61 15.87 12.28
C VAL A 294 -2.87 14.41 12.58
N ALA A 295 -2.33 13.50 11.76
CA ALA A 295 -2.54 12.08 11.96
C ALA A 295 -1.99 11.58 13.30
N ASN A 296 -0.83 12.05 13.73
CA ASN A 296 -0.24 11.66 15.02
C ASN A 296 -1.08 12.14 16.20
N ILE A 297 -1.63 13.37 16.14
CA ILE A 297 -2.49 13.89 17.20
C ILE A 297 -3.79 13.08 17.29
N PHE A 298 -4.41 12.75 16.15
CA PHE A 298 -5.64 11.96 16.13
C PHE A 298 -5.40 10.50 16.53
N ALA A 299 -4.25 9.91 16.18
CA ALA A 299 -3.90 8.54 16.57
C ALA A 299 -3.91 8.33 18.09
N ILE A 300 -3.42 9.29 18.86
CA ILE A 300 -3.35 9.21 20.34
C ILE A 300 -4.74 9.02 20.98
N GLN A 301 -5.79 9.55 20.36
CA GLN A 301 -7.15 9.54 20.91
C GLN A 301 -7.97 8.33 20.50
N GLN A 302 -7.46 7.49 19.58
CA GLN A 302 -8.21 6.36 19.06
C GLN A 302 -8.21 5.17 20.02
N LYS A 303 -9.40 4.64 20.28
CA LYS A 303 -9.60 3.41 21.07
C LYS A 303 -9.70 2.17 20.18
N ASN A 304 -10.34 2.30 19.03
CA ASN A 304 -10.42 1.22 18.03
C ASN A 304 -9.08 1.08 17.30
N LEU A 305 -8.48 -0.11 17.34
CA LEU A 305 -7.16 -0.36 16.75
C LEU A 305 -7.14 -0.24 15.23
N LYS A 306 -8.23 -0.51 14.51
CA LYS A 306 -8.30 -0.31 13.07
C LYS A 306 -8.30 1.18 12.72
N ARG A 307 -9.04 2.02 13.45
CA ARG A 307 -8.97 3.49 13.30
C ARG A 307 -7.62 4.03 13.71
N PHE A 308 -7.03 3.51 14.76
CA PHE A 308 -5.67 3.84 15.19
C PHE A 308 -4.67 3.57 14.06
N MET A 309 -4.72 2.38 13.45
CA MET A 309 -3.85 2.03 12.31
C MET A 309 -4.15 2.89 11.08
N ALA A 310 -5.37 3.38 10.90
CA ALA A 310 -5.70 4.32 9.84
C ALA A 310 -4.94 5.64 10.00
N PHE A 311 -4.94 6.24 11.19
CA PHE A 311 -4.18 7.47 11.46
C PHE A 311 -2.67 7.22 11.43
N SER A 312 -2.21 6.06 11.93
CA SER A 312 -0.84 5.61 11.73
C SER A 312 -0.47 5.58 10.24
N ALA A 313 -1.31 4.97 9.39
CA ALA A 313 -1.09 4.87 7.95
C ALA A 313 -1.11 6.24 7.24
N ILE A 314 -1.87 7.23 7.71
CA ILE A 314 -1.83 8.61 7.20
C ILE A 314 -0.48 9.27 7.53
N SER A 315 0.02 9.08 8.76
CA SER A 315 1.34 9.57 9.16
C SER A 315 2.46 8.91 8.33
N GLN A 316 2.40 7.58 8.15
CA GLN A 316 3.37 6.85 7.33
C GLN A 316 3.33 7.27 5.85
N ALA A 317 2.13 7.61 5.32
CA ALA A 317 1.99 8.19 3.98
C ALA A 317 2.72 9.54 3.86
N GLY A 318 2.71 10.36 4.91
CA GLY A 318 3.50 11.59 4.97
C GLY A 318 5.01 11.31 4.85
N TYR A 319 5.54 10.26 5.50
CA TYR A 319 6.94 9.88 5.35
C TYR A 319 7.26 9.29 3.96
N LEU A 320 6.34 8.54 3.34
CA LEU A 320 6.49 8.09 1.95
C LEU A 320 6.64 9.28 0.99
N VAL A 321 5.77 10.29 1.14
CA VAL A 321 5.83 11.49 0.28
C VAL A 321 7.04 12.37 0.63
N LEU A 322 7.55 12.32 1.86
CA LEU A 322 8.81 12.98 2.21
C LEU A 322 10.00 12.45 1.36
N ALA A 323 10.01 11.15 1.03
CA ALA A 323 11.01 10.59 0.13
C ALA A 323 10.91 11.17 -1.30
N VAL A 324 9.70 11.53 -1.75
CA VAL A 324 9.47 12.20 -3.05
C VAL A 324 10.16 13.56 -3.11
N MET A 325 10.17 14.30 -1.99
CA MET A 325 10.86 15.60 -1.89
C MET A 325 12.38 15.47 -2.10
N GLY A 326 12.94 14.28 -1.92
CA GLY A 326 14.36 14.01 -2.20
C GLY A 326 14.76 14.23 -3.67
N GLY A 327 13.81 14.10 -4.61
CA GLY A 327 13.96 14.46 -6.03
C GLY A 327 15.08 13.77 -6.81
N THR A 328 15.71 12.74 -6.27
CA THR A 328 16.93 12.12 -6.78
C THR A 328 16.82 10.59 -6.78
N ALA A 329 17.78 9.90 -7.40
CA ALA A 329 17.92 8.45 -7.29
C ALA A 329 17.93 7.98 -5.82
N GLN A 330 18.60 8.72 -4.92
CA GLN A 330 18.59 8.43 -3.49
C GLN A 330 17.17 8.52 -2.87
N GLY A 331 16.38 9.52 -3.28
CA GLY A 331 14.97 9.64 -2.86
C GLY A 331 14.13 8.46 -3.33
N MET A 332 14.34 7.99 -4.57
CA MET A 332 13.67 6.82 -5.12
C MET A 332 14.03 5.52 -4.36
N THR A 333 15.33 5.31 -4.11
CA THR A 333 15.79 4.17 -3.30
C THR A 333 15.18 4.20 -1.90
N ALA A 334 15.18 5.37 -1.26
CA ALA A 334 14.62 5.56 0.07
C ALA A 334 13.12 5.29 0.10
N LEU A 335 12.36 5.74 -0.91
CA LEU A 335 10.92 5.50 -1.04
C LEU A 335 10.62 3.99 -1.18
N VAL A 336 11.30 3.30 -2.09
CA VAL A 336 11.05 1.88 -2.38
C VAL A 336 11.48 1.01 -1.19
N TYR A 337 12.60 1.31 -0.56
CA TYR A 337 13.02 0.63 0.65
C TYR A 337 12.04 0.88 1.81
N TYR A 338 11.59 2.13 1.99
CA TYR A 338 10.59 2.46 3.00
C TYR A 338 9.29 1.70 2.78
N LEU A 339 8.83 1.64 1.52
CA LEU A 339 7.63 0.88 1.14
C LEU A 339 7.74 -0.59 1.53
N LEU A 340 8.88 -1.24 1.23
CA LEU A 340 9.13 -2.64 1.59
C LEU A 340 9.04 -2.86 3.10
N ILE A 341 9.71 -2.02 3.89
CA ILE A 341 9.76 -2.16 5.34
C ILE A 341 8.40 -1.84 5.99
N TYR A 342 7.76 -0.77 5.54
CA TYR A 342 6.44 -0.40 6.01
C TYR A 342 5.43 -1.52 5.74
N MET A 343 5.49 -2.13 4.55
CA MET A 343 4.60 -3.21 4.16
C MET A 343 4.71 -4.41 5.11
N VAL A 344 5.91 -4.91 5.38
CA VAL A 344 6.06 -6.09 6.25
C VAL A 344 5.72 -5.78 7.70
N ALA A 345 6.03 -4.58 8.19
CA ALA A 345 5.72 -4.18 9.55
C ALA A 345 4.21 -3.99 9.77
N ASP A 346 3.54 -3.28 8.89
CA ASP A 346 2.13 -2.94 8.98
C ASP A 346 1.23 -4.17 8.76
N LEU A 347 1.51 -4.99 7.74
CA LEU A 347 0.80 -6.24 7.52
C LEU A 347 1.00 -7.23 8.68
N GLY A 348 2.15 -7.21 9.36
CA GLY A 348 2.38 -7.98 10.57
C GLY A 348 1.43 -7.59 11.70
N VAL A 349 1.22 -6.28 11.90
CA VAL A 349 0.23 -5.78 12.88
C VAL A 349 -1.19 -6.20 12.45
N PHE A 350 -1.58 -5.97 11.19
CA PHE A 350 -2.91 -6.36 10.71
C PHE A 350 -3.15 -7.88 10.75
N ALA A 351 -2.12 -8.72 10.57
CA ALA A 351 -2.24 -10.16 10.73
C ALA A 351 -2.65 -10.54 12.15
N ILE A 352 -2.08 -9.89 13.15
CA ILE A 352 -2.42 -10.15 14.56
C ILE A 352 -3.80 -9.58 14.90
N LEU A 353 -4.12 -8.37 14.45
CA LEU A 353 -5.46 -7.78 14.61
C LEU A 353 -6.53 -8.69 14.00
N ASN A 354 -6.31 -9.18 12.77
CA ASN A 354 -7.22 -10.09 12.09
C ASN A 354 -7.47 -11.38 12.87
N VAL A 355 -6.43 -12.01 13.41
CA VAL A 355 -6.56 -13.25 14.18
C VAL A 355 -7.29 -13.03 15.49
N VAL A 356 -6.99 -11.94 16.21
CA VAL A 356 -7.66 -11.60 17.48
C VAL A 356 -9.13 -11.26 17.22
N GLU A 357 -9.43 -10.43 16.21
CA GLU A 357 -10.81 -10.11 15.83
C GLU A 357 -11.58 -11.36 15.44
N GLN A 358 -11.00 -12.27 14.65
CA GLN A 358 -11.67 -13.50 14.23
C GLN A 358 -11.97 -14.45 15.39
N ARG A 359 -11.16 -14.50 16.42
CA ARG A 359 -11.30 -15.44 17.55
C ARG A 359 -12.12 -14.89 18.71
N SER A 360 -12.04 -13.59 18.97
CA SER A 360 -12.66 -12.97 20.15
C SER A 360 -13.66 -11.86 19.82
N GLY A 361 -13.73 -11.38 18.58
CA GLY A 361 -14.50 -10.18 18.20
C GLY A 361 -13.94 -8.88 18.75
N LYS A 362 -12.79 -8.90 19.42
CA LYS A 362 -12.19 -7.78 20.12
C LYS A 362 -11.36 -6.92 19.17
N ILE A 363 -11.58 -5.59 19.17
CA ILE A 363 -10.97 -4.64 18.25
C ILE A 363 -10.46 -3.36 18.93
N CYS A 364 -10.79 -3.16 20.21
CA CYS A 364 -10.37 -1.96 20.97
C CYS A 364 -9.01 -2.19 21.64
N MET A 365 -8.27 -1.11 21.88
CA MET A 365 -6.96 -1.17 22.55
C MET A 365 -7.04 -1.81 23.93
N ASP A 366 -8.09 -1.50 24.70
CA ASP A 366 -8.31 -2.05 26.05
C ASP A 366 -8.58 -3.57 26.04
N ASP A 367 -9.06 -4.10 24.92
CA ASP A 367 -9.27 -5.53 24.74
C ASP A 367 -7.96 -6.33 24.66
N TYR A 368 -6.85 -5.67 24.38
CA TYR A 368 -5.51 -6.26 24.32
C TYR A 368 -4.78 -6.24 25.66
N ASN A 369 -5.42 -5.68 26.73
CA ASN A 369 -4.86 -5.69 28.07
C ASN A 369 -4.55 -7.13 28.52
N GLY A 370 -3.30 -7.36 28.96
CA GLY A 370 -2.84 -8.67 29.43
C GLY A 370 -2.67 -9.73 28.33
N LEU A 371 -2.65 -9.36 27.05
CA LEU A 371 -2.48 -10.31 25.93
C LEU A 371 -1.21 -11.17 26.07
N TYR A 372 -0.15 -10.64 26.67
CA TYR A 372 1.08 -11.37 26.91
C TYR A 372 0.90 -12.56 27.88
N GLU A 373 0.04 -12.46 28.87
CA GLU A 373 -0.20 -13.53 29.83
C GLU A 373 -0.86 -14.76 29.17
N THR A 374 -1.74 -14.53 28.20
CA THR A 374 -2.52 -15.60 27.55
C THR A 374 -1.94 -16.04 26.21
N ASN A 375 -1.40 -15.10 25.43
CA ASN A 375 -0.88 -15.34 24.08
C ASN A 375 0.51 -14.68 23.89
N PRO A 376 1.55 -15.09 24.64
CA PRO A 376 2.85 -14.41 24.70
C PRO A 376 3.53 -14.28 23.32
N LYS A 377 3.41 -15.30 22.47
CA LYS A 377 4.01 -15.27 21.13
C LYS A 377 3.39 -14.19 20.24
N LEU A 378 2.06 -14.03 20.26
CA LEU A 378 1.38 -13.00 19.47
C LEU A 378 1.72 -11.60 19.97
N ALA A 379 1.71 -11.39 21.29
CA ALA A 379 2.10 -10.11 21.89
C ALA A 379 3.55 -9.73 21.52
N PHE A 380 4.47 -10.70 21.57
CA PHE A 380 5.86 -10.46 21.19
C PHE A 380 6.02 -10.11 19.69
N LEU A 381 5.37 -10.86 18.77
CA LEU A 381 5.44 -10.58 17.34
C LEU A 381 4.83 -9.21 17.01
N MET A 382 3.72 -8.84 17.67
CA MET A 382 3.11 -7.52 17.52
C MET A 382 4.06 -6.40 17.96
N THR A 383 4.75 -6.60 19.08
CA THR A 383 5.73 -5.63 19.61
C THR A 383 6.87 -5.41 18.62
N LEU A 384 7.40 -6.46 17.98
CA LEU A 384 8.45 -6.33 16.96
C LEU A 384 7.99 -5.48 15.77
N CYS A 385 6.77 -5.73 15.27
CA CYS A 385 6.19 -4.95 14.17
C CYS A 385 5.96 -3.48 14.58
N LEU A 386 5.40 -3.24 15.77
CA LEU A 386 5.17 -1.88 16.30
C LEU A 386 6.50 -1.12 16.52
N PHE A 387 7.53 -1.78 17.01
CA PHE A 387 8.86 -1.16 17.18
C PHE A 387 9.48 -0.78 15.83
N SER A 388 9.27 -1.59 14.79
CA SER A 388 9.67 -1.23 13.44
C SER A 388 8.91 0.00 12.93
N LEU A 389 7.58 0.06 13.07
CA LEU A 389 6.78 1.22 12.68
C LEU A 389 7.18 2.49 13.45
N ALA A 390 7.50 2.35 14.73
CA ALA A 390 8.01 3.44 15.56
C ALA A 390 9.39 3.94 15.13
N GLY A 391 10.21 3.07 14.52
CA GLY A 391 11.58 3.38 14.12
C GLY A 391 12.61 3.16 15.25
N ILE A 392 12.39 2.13 16.07
CA ILE A 392 13.33 1.77 17.17
C ILE A 392 14.44 0.87 16.61
N PRO A 393 15.73 1.16 16.88
CA PRO A 393 16.83 0.24 16.58
C PRO A 393 16.66 -1.09 17.34
N PRO A 394 17.07 -2.23 16.80
CA PRO A 394 17.76 -2.50 15.54
C PRO A 394 16.84 -2.85 14.37
N PHE A 395 15.53 -2.57 14.46
CA PHE A 395 14.56 -2.96 13.44
C PHE A 395 14.66 -2.12 12.15
N ALA A 396 14.24 -2.71 11.03
CA ALA A 396 14.35 -2.11 9.70
C ALA A 396 13.66 -0.75 9.57
N GLY A 397 12.60 -0.48 10.33
CA GLY A 397 11.87 0.79 10.31
C GLY A 397 12.71 2.00 10.70
N MET A 398 13.71 1.83 11.57
CA MET A 398 14.66 2.90 11.89
C MET A 398 15.48 3.29 10.66
N PHE A 399 16.05 2.31 9.97
CA PHE A 399 16.88 2.55 8.79
C PHE A 399 16.06 3.14 7.63
N SER A 400 14.83 2.66 7.43
CA SER A 400 13.96 3.17 6.37
C SER A 400 13.63 4.66 6.59
N LYS A 401 13.30 5.07 7.81
CA LYS A 401 13.09 6.49 8.17
C LYS A 401 14.37 7.30 8.00
N PHE A 402 15.50 6.75 8.45
CA PHE A 402 16.80 7.43 8.33
C PHE A 402 17.12 7.74 6.86
N PHE A 403 16.96 6.80 5.95
CA PHE A 403 17.25 7.04 4.53
C PHE A 403 16.32 8.08 3.90
N VAL A 404 15.03 8.06 4.27
CA VAL A 404 14.07 9.08 3.82
C VAL A 404 14.45 10.46 4.32
N PHE A 405 14.84 10.58 5.59
CA PHE A 405 15.29 11.85 6.18
C PHE A 405 16.57 12.35 5.54
N MET A 406 17.54 11.46 5.28
CA MET A 406 18.78 11.82 4.58
C MET A 406 18.54 12.31 3.16
N ALA A 407 17.63 11.65 2.41
CA ALA A 407 17.29 12.07 1.05
C ALA A 407 16.66 13.48 1.04
N ALA A 408 15.72 13.75 1.94
CA ALA A 408 15.09 15.07 2.06
C ALA A 408 16.05 16.14 2.59
N PHE A 409 16.95 15.79 3.54
CA PHE A 409 17.97 16.70 4.07
C PHE A 409 18.95 17.11 2.99
N ASN A 410 19.45 16.15 2.21
CA ASN A 410 20.37 16.41 1.11
C ASN A 410 19.75 17.27 -0.01
N ALA A 411 18.41 17.23 -0.14
CA ALA A 411 17.66 18.08 -1.05
C ALA A 411 17.36 19.50 -0.51
N GLY A 412 17.85 19.86 0.70
CA GLY A 412 17.71 21.18 1.30
C GLY A 412 16.43 21.40 2.11
N TYR A 413 15.75 20.32 2.54
CA TYR A 413 14.52 20.40 3.34
C TYR A 413 14.77 20.14 4.83
N GLU A 414 15.78 20.79 5.44
CA GLU A 414 16.19 20.57 6.84
C GLU A 414 15.05 20.80 7.83
N TRP A 415 14.27 21.86 7.64
CA TRP A 415 13.12 22.15 8.50
C TRP A 415 12.03 21.10 8.44
N LEU A 416 11.77 20.54 7.26
CA LEU A 416 10.82 19.48 7.08
C LEU A 416 11.29 18.20 7.78
N VAL A 417 12.57 17.89 7.69
CA VAL A 417 13.19 16.76 8.40
C VAL A 417 13.12 16.96 9.92
N LEU A 418 13.36 18.16 10.43
CA LEU A 418 13.22 18.45 11.86
C LEU A 418 11.79 18.22 12.36
N ILE A 419 10.79 18.71 11.61
CA ILE A 419 9.37 18.47 11.94
C ILE A 419 9.04 16.97 11.89
N ALA A 420 9.58 16.26 10.91
CA ALA A 420 9.38 14.81 10.77
C ALA A 420 10.01 14.02 11.92
N LEU A 421 11.20 14.42 12.41
CA LEU A 421 11.85 13.83 13.58
C LEU A 421 11.00 14.01 14.84
N VAL A 422 10.50 15.22 15.12
CA VAL A 422 9.60 15.48 16.26
C VAL A 422 8.35 14.60 16.17
N ASN A 423 7.74 14.51 15.00
CA ASN A 423 6.57 13.66 14.76
C ASN A 423 6.88 12.16 14.91
N THR A 424 8.10 11.73 14.64
CA THR A 424 8.54 10.34 14.90
C THR A 424 8.54 10.04 16.41
N VAL A 425 8.97 10.99 17.26
CA VAL A 425 8.90 10.83 18.71
C VAL A 425 7.45 10.74 19.20
N ILE A 426 6.55 11.56 18.63
CA ILE A 426 5.12 11.47 18.94
C ILE A 426 4.56 10.10 18.53
N SER A 427 4.96 9.60 17.36
CA SER A 427 4.50 8.29 16.89
C SER A 427 5.00 7.14 17.78
N LEU A 428 6.22 7.22 18.29
CA LEU A 428 6.74 6.27 19.26
C LEU A 428 5.84 6.15 20.49
N TYR A 429 5.40 7.29 21.04
CA TYR A 429 4.54 7.31 22.23
C TYR A 429 3.26 6.48 22.02
N TYR A 430 2.53 6.70 20.94
CA TYR A 430 1.26 6.00 20.77
C TYR A 430 1.41 4.51 20.40
N TYR A 431 2.49 4.10 19.73
CA TYR A 431 2.78 2.68 19.55
C TYR A 431 3.10 1.99 20.88
N LEU A 432 3.81 2.68 21.79
CA LEU A 432 4.10 2.16 23.13
C LEU A 432 2.84 2.01 23.99
N LEU A 433 1.75 2.77 23.74
CA LEU A 433 0.49 2.56 24.43
C LEU A 433 -0.09 1.16 24.17
N ILE A 434 0.02 0.63 22.94
CA ILE A 434 -0.41 -0.74 22.62
C ILE A 434 0.49 -1.75 23.34
N VAL A 435 1.80 -1.54 23.33
CA VAL A 435 2.74 -2.40 24.05
C VAL A 435 2.43 -2.40 25.54
N LYS A 436 2.18 -1.22 26.13
CA LYS A 436 1.76 -1.09 27.52
C LYS A 436 0.48 -1.87 27.81
N ALA A 437 -0.53 -1.80 26.94
CA ALA A 437 -1.76 -2.57 27.07
C ALA A 437 -1.47 -4.08 27.11
N MET A 438 -0.64 -4.58 26.20
CA MET A 438 -0.34 -6.01 26.10
C MET A 438 0.46 -6.58 27.29
N TYR A 439 1.39 -5.79 27.86
CA TYR A 439 2.36 -6.31 28.83
C TYR A 439 2.14 -5.84 30.27
N ILE A 440 1.60 -4.63 30.47
CA ILE A 440 1.53 -3.99 31.79
C ILE A 440 0.10 -3.96 32.34
N ASN A 441 -0.86 -3.62 31.47
CA ASN A 441 -2.24 -3.52 31.90
C ASN A 441 -2.83 -4.93 32.13
N LYS A 442 -3.67 -5.07 33.14
CA LYS A 442 -4.40 -6.30 33.43
C LYS A 442 -5.82 -6.22 32.88
N SER A 443 -6.37 -7.35 32.44
CA SER A 443 -7.75 -7.48 32.02
C SER A 443 -8.48 -8.49 32.88
N GLU A 444 -9.71 -8.19 33.26
CA GLU A 444 -10.60 -9.15 33.94
C GLU A 444 -11.09 -10.24 32.98
N ILE A 445 -11.18 -9.89 31.67
CA ILE A 445 -11.64 -10.81 30.61
C ILE A 445 -10.59 -10.80 29.49
N PRO A 446 -9.42 -11.44 29.70
CA PRO A 446 -8.36 -11.48 28.69
C PRO A 446 -8.79 -12.29 27.46
N VAL A 447 -8.10 -12.09 26.34
CA VAL A 447 -8.27 -12.92 25.15
C VAL A 447 -7.86 -14.34 25.48
N ALA A 448 -8.76 -15.32 25.32
CA ALA A 448 -8.46 -16.72 25.62
C ALA A 448 -7.24 -17.22 24.82
N PRO A 449 -6.45 -18.16 25.37
CA PRO A 449 -5.34 -18.76 24.62
C PRO A 449 -5.85 -19.49 23.38
N PHE A 450 -5.23 -19.23 22.22
CA PHE A 450 -5.58 -19.89 20.96
C PHE A 450 -4.36 -20.14 20.10
N ARG A 451 -4.51 -21.02 19.12
CA ARG A 451 -3.49 -21.27 18.10
C ARG A 451 -3.97 -20.77 16.75
N SER A 452 -3.18 -19.91 16.09
CA SER A 452 -3.44 -19.45 14.74
C SER A 452 -3.35 -20.59 13.73
N ASP A 453 -4.03 -20.48 12.60
CA ASP A 453 -3.90 -21.37 11.45
C ASP A 453 -2.50 -21.30 10.82
N ALA A 454 -2.16 -22.31 10.01
CA ALA A 454 -0.81 -22.43 9.45
C ALA A 454 -0.49 -21.30 8.46
N ALA A 455 -1.49 -20.85 7.68
CA ALA A 455 -1.33 -19.78 6.70
C ALA A 455 -1.03 -18.45 7.39
N THR A 456 -1.78 -18.08 8.43
CA THR A 456 -1.51 -16.87 9.22
C THR A 456 -0.15 -16.94 9.92
N ARG A 457 0.28 -18.11 10.42
CA ARG A 457 1.63 -18.23 10.99
C ARG A 457 2.73 -18.02 9.96
N LEU A 458 2.52 -18.49 8.72
CA LEU A 458 3.46 -18.23 7.61
C LEU A 458 3.49 -16.75 7.27
N ALA A 459 2.34 -16.08 7.19
CA ALA A 459 2.25 -14.64 6.97
C ALA A 459 3.02 -13.85 8.04
N LEU A 460 2.79 -14.15 9.32
CA LEU A 460 3.50 -13.54 10.44
C LEU A 460 5.00 -13.80 10.39
N PHE A 461 5.41 -15.02 10.02
CA PHE A 461 6.83 -15.35 9.86
C PHE A 461 7.48 -14.50 8.77
N ILE A 462 6.84 -14.35 7.59
CA ILE A 462 7.33 -13.50 6.49
C ILE A 462 7.47 -12.04 6.98
N CYS A 463 6.45 -11.52 7.65
CA CYS A 463 6.44 -10.14 8.14
C CYS A 463 7.55 -9.89 9.17
N VAL A 464 7.64 -10.71 10.19
CA VAL A 464 8.63 -10.51 11.27
C VAL A 464 10.04 -10.80 10.80
N ALA A 465 10.26 -11.84 9.98
CA ALA A 465 11.54 -12.10 9.36
C ALA A 465 11.98 -10.91 8.48
N GLY A 466 11.06 -10.33 7.70
CA GLY A 466 11.32 -9.13 6.91
C GLY A 466 11.74 -7.94 7.76
N VAL A 467 11.03 -7.67 8.86
CA VAL A 467 11.36 -6.58 9.80
C VAL A 467 12.74 -6.75 10.43
N VAL A 468 13.10 -7.96 10.84
CA VAL A 468 14.39 -8.24 11.53
C VAL A 468 15.53 -8.34 10.53
N LEU A 469 15.38 -9.13 9.47
CA LEU A 469 16.45 -9.36 8.50
C LEU A 469 16.83 -8.09 7.72
N ALA A 470 15.84 -7.34 7.26
CA ALA A 470 16.12 -6.10 6.55
C ALA A 470 16.71 -4.99 7.46
N GLY A 471 16.54 -5.09 8.79
CA GLY A 471 17.18 -4.20 9.75
C GLY A 471 18.65 -4.55 10.02
N ILE A 472 19.02 -5.83 9.93
CA ILE A 472 20.38 -6.29 10.20
C ILE A 472 21.22 -6.34 8.91
N VAL A 473 20.59 -6.69 7.79
CA VAL A 473 21.26 -6.96 6.51
C VAL A 473 20.94 -5.86 5.52
N GLY A 474 21.91 -5.02 5.20
CA GLY A 474 21.76 -3.88 4.27
C GLY A 474 21.59 -4.28 2.79
N VAL A 475 21.59 -5.57 2.44
CA VAL A 475 21.53 -6.07 1.06
C VAL A 475 20.30 -5.57 0.31
N ALA A 476 19.13 -5.49 0.96
CA ALA A 476 17.91 -5.05 0.31
C ALA A 476 18.02 -3.58 -0.16
N TYR A 477 18.56 -2.70 0.67
CA TYR A 477 18.78 -1.30 0.30
C TYR A 477 19.76 -1.20 -0.85
N THR A 478 20.93 -1.85 -0.74
CA THR A 478 21.97 -1.82 -1.79
C THR A 478 21.45 -2.38 -3.11
N TYR A 479 20.64 -3.46 -3.07
CA TYR A 479 20.03 -4.04 -4.26
C TYR A 479 19.05 -3.07 -4.94
N ILE A 480 18.20 -2.40 -4.18
CA ILE A 480 17.27 -1.38 -4.72
C ILE A 480 18.06 -0.21 -5.31
N ASP A 481 19.14 0.22 -4.63
CA ASP A 481 19.95 1.35 -5.05
C ASP A 481 20.64 1.13 -6.42
N THR A 482 21.01 -0.12 -6.75
CA THR A 482 21.61 -0.44 -8.04
C THR A 482 20.69 -0.17 -9.25
N PHE A 483 19.38 -0.09 -9.04
CA PHE A 483 18.37 0.14 -10.08
C PHE A 483 17.71 1.51 -9.98
N ALA A 484 18.10 2.31 -8.99
CA ALA A 484 17.57 3.65 -8.85
C ALA A 484 18.09 4.55 -9.98
N TYR A 485 17.16 5.24 -10.61
CA TYR A 485 17.48 6.28 -11.58
C TYR A 485 17.05 7.63 -11.03
N GLY A 486 17.98 8.59 -11.13
CA GLY A 486 17.67 9.99 -10.88
C GLY A 486 17.25 10.66 -12.19
N MET A 487 16.73 11.84 -12.06
CA MET A 487 16.58 12.78 -13.15
C MET A 487 17.79 13.66 -13.24
#